data_b00f68c9df9d8c241204c5433fb448a3
#
_entry.id   b00f68c9df9d8c241204c5433fb448a3
#
_cell.length_a   1.000
_cell.length_b   1.000
_cell.length_c   1.000
_cell.angle_alpha   90.00
_cell.angle_beta   90.00
_cell.angle_gamma   90.00
#
_symmetry.space_group_name_H-M   'P 1'
#
loop_
_entity.id
_entity.type
_entity.pdbx_description
1 polymer ?
#
loop_
_entity_poly.entity_id
_entity_poly.type
_entity_poly.pdbx_seq_one_letter_code
_entity_poly.pdbx_strand_id
1 'polypeptide(L)' 'MQEDTVNDLKMIQEWFETNRVRETGIVENVQKQPASPERDEMLEICKGNIEEFSMMIQLVASIIEREK' A
#
# COMPACT_ATOMS: atom_id res chain seq x y z
N MET A 1 13.21 -0.57 21.81
CA MET A 1 12.46 -1.67 21.14
C MET A 1 13.45 -2.78 20.84
N GLN A 2 13.02 -4.02 21.01
CA GLN A 2 13.87 -5.17 20.71
C GLN A 2 14.08 -5.31 19.20
N GLU A 3 15.23 -5.86 18.84
CA GLU A 3 15.60 -6.08 17.44
C GLU A 3 14.56 -6.92 16.67
N ASP A 4 14.03 -7.97 17.31
CA ASP A 4 13.01 -8.83 16.71
C ASP A 4 11.73 -8.04 16.39
N THR A 5 11.33 -7.12 17.27
CA THR A 5 10.16 -6.27 17.04
C THR A 5 10.40 -5.33 15.87
N VAL A 6 11.58 -4.75 15.76
CA VAL A 6 11.95 -3.88 14.64
C VAL A 6 11.92 -4.68 13.33
N ASN A 7 12.45 -5.91 13.34
CA ASN A 7 12.44 -6.77 12.16
C ASN A 7 11.01 -7.14 11.75
N ASP A 8 10.14 -7.41 12.72
CA ASP A 8 8.72 -7.69 12.45
C ASP A 8 8.03 -6.48 11.83
N LEU A 9 8.32 -5.28 12.32
CA LEU A 9 7.75 -4.04 11.76
C LEU A 9 8.24 -3.83 10.32
N LYS A 10 9.49 -4.13 10.03
CA LYS A 10 10.02 -4.05 8.67
C LYS A 10 9.34 -5.04 7.73
N MET A 11 9.05 -6.25 8.21
CA MET A 11 8.32 -7.25 7.43
C MET A 11 6.90 -6.77 7.11
N ILE A 12 6.22 -6.16 8.08
CA ILE A 12 4.89 -5.58 7.88
C ILE A 12 4.96 -4.46 6.84
N GLN A 13 5.98 -3.61 6.93
CA GLN A 13 6.18 -2.52 5.98
C GLN A 13 6.38 -3.06 4.56
N GLU A 14 7.18 -4.11 4.39
CA GLU A 14 7.38 -4.76 3.10
C GLU A 14 6.10 -5.37 2.56
N TRP A 15 5.26 -5.94 3.42
CA TRP A 15 3.97 -6.50 3.04
C TRP A 15 3.06 -5.41 2.47
N PHE A 16 2.98 -4.25 3.15
CA PHE A 16 2.20 -3.12 2.65
C PHE A 16 2.76 -2.61 1.32
N GLU A 17 4.09 -2.52 1.19
CA GLU A 17 4.73 -2.09 -0.05
C GLU A 17 4.40 -3.02 -1.22
N THR A 18 4.46 -4.33 -0.99
CA THR A 18 4.13 -5.33 -2.01
C THR A 18 2.67 -5.20 -2.45
N ASN A 19 1.77 -4.98 -1.51
CA ASN A 19 0.35 -4.81 -1.82
C ASN A 19 0.10 -3.50 -2.57
N ARG A 20 0.81 -2.43 -2.23
CA ARG A 20 0.71 -1.15 -2.93
C ARG A 20 1.14 -1.29 -4.38
N VAL A 21 2.25 -1.96 -4.62
CA VAL A 21 2.76 -2.20 -5.98
C VAL A 21 1.76 -3.04 -6.79
N ARG A 22 1.18 -4.07 -6.18
CA ARG A 22 0.17 -4.89 -6.83
C ARG A 22 -1.06 -4.08 -7.23
N GLU A 23 -1.57 -3.24 -6.32
CA GLU A 23 -2.73 -2.39 -6.61
C GLU A 23 -2.41 -1.39 -7.73
N THR A 24 -1.21 -0.84 -7.75
CA THR A 24 -0.77 0.06 -8.81
C THR A 24 -0.80 -0.64 -10.17
N GLY A 25 -0.36 -1.89 -10.22
CA GLY A 25 -0.43 -2.71 -11.44
C GLY A 25 -1.87 -2.96 -11.89
N ILE A 26 -2.78 -3.21 -10.95
CA ILE A 26 -4.19 -3.38 -11.24
C ILE A 26 -4.76 -2.08 -11.85
N VAL A 27 -4.44 -0.93 -11.27
CA VAL A 27 -4.88 0.37 -11.81
C VAL A 27 -4.42 0.53 -13.26
N GLU A 28 -3.16 0.25 -13.54
CA GLU A 28 -2.62 0.36 -14.91
C GLU A 28 -3.38 -0.53 -15.89
N ASN A 29 -3.71 -1.76 -15.51
CA ASN A 29 -4.45 -2.68 -16.35
C ASN A 29 -5.91 -2.23 -16.56
N VAL A 30 -6.55 -1.76 -15.50
CA VAL A 30 -7.95 -1.31 -15.56
C VAL A 30 -8.07 -0.04 -16.43
N GLN A 31 -7.07 0.85 -16.35
CA GLN A 31 -7.06 2.08 -17.16
C GLN A 31 -7.01 1.80 -18.67
N LYS A 32 -6.52 0.63 -19.07
CA LYS A 32 -6.46 0.22 -20.48
C LYS A 32 -7.81 -0.29 -21.02
N GLN A 33 -8.78 -0.56 -20.13
CA GLN A 33 -10.09 -1.03 -20.51
C GLN A 33 -10.95 0.14 -21.00
N PRO A 34 -11.99 -0.14 -21.84
CA PRO A 34 -12.92 0.91 -22.27
C PRO A 34 -13.59 1.60 -21.08
N ALA A 35 -13.84 2.89 -21.22
CA ALA A 35 -14.49 3.67 -20.17
C ALA A 35 -15.91 3.11 -19.88
N SER A 36 -16.19 2.93 -18.59
CA SER A 36 -17.49 2.46 -18.11
C SER A 36 -17.67 2.88 -16.66
N PRO A 37 -18.91 2.91 -16.14
CA PRO A 37 -19.13 3.18 -14.72
C PRO A 37 -18.41 2.16 -13.82
N GLU A 38 -18.38 0.90 -14.22
CA GLU A 38 -17.72 -0.17 -13.46
C GLU A 38 -16.20 0.05 -13.41
N ARG A 39 -15.59 0.46 -14.51
CA ARG A 39 -14.17 0.80 -14.56
C ARG A 39 -13.86 1.94 -13.62
N ASP A 40 -14.67 3.00 -13.65
CA ASP A 40 -14.45 4.19 -12.83
C ASP A 40 -14.57 3.85 -11.35
N GLU A 41 -15.54 3.03 -10.96
CA GLU A 41 -15.72 2.58 -9.59
C GLU A 41 -14.51 1.76 -9.13
N MET A 42 -14.05 0.84 -9.96
CA MET A 42 -12.88 0.01 -9.63
C MET A 42 -11.62 0.86 -9.45
N LEU A 43 -11.41 1.85 -10.32
CA LEU A 43 -10.28 2.78 -10.20
C LEU A 43 -10.34 3.56 -8.88
N GLU A 44 -11.52 4.01 -8.48
CA GLU A 44 -11.72 4.73 -7.23
C GLU A 44 -11.33 3.86 -6.03
N ILE A 45 -11.80 2.62 -6.01
CA ILE A 45 -11.49 1.67 -4.93
C ILE A 45 -9.99 1.40 -4.87
N CYS A 46 -9.36 1.13 -6.00
CA CYS A 46 -7.92 0.84 -6.04
C CYS A 46 -7.08 2.03 -5.59
N LYS A 47 -7.45 3.24 -6.01
CA LYS A 47 -6.76 4.46 -5.57
C LYS A 47 -6.86 4.65 -4.06
N GLY A 48 -8.03 4.40 -3.48
CA GLY A 48 -8.22 4.43 -2.03
C GLY A 48 -7.33 3.43 -1.31
N ASN A 49 -7.22 2.21 -1.84
CA ASN A 49 -6.36 1.17 -1.27
C ASN A 49 -4.89 1.59 -1.32
N ILE A 50 -4.44 2.17 -2.43
CA ILE A 50 -3.06 2.64 -2.57
C ILE A 50 -2.74 3.72 -1.53
N GLU A 51 -3.66 4.66 -1.30
CA GLU A 51 -3.50 5.70 -0.30
C GLU A 51 -3.39 5.11 1.10
N GLU A 52 -4.24 4.14 1.44
CA GLU A 52 -4.20 3.47 2.74
C GLU A 52 -2.87 2.74 2.96
N PHE A 53 -2.40 1.99 1.96
CA PHE A 53 -1.11 1.30 2.06
C PHE A 53 0.03 2.29 2.23
N SER A 54 -0.01 3.42 1.52
CA SER A 54 1.02 4.47 1.65
C SER A 54 1.03 5.06 3.05
N MET A 55 -0.13 5.32 3.63
CA MET A 55 -0.26 5.83 4.99
C MET A 55 0.28 4.82 6.01
N MET A 56 -0.03 3.54 5.83
CA MET A 56 0.45 2.49 6.74
C MET A 56 1.96 2.32 6.67
N ILE A 57 2.54 2.42 5.47
CA ILE A 57 4.00 2.37 5.31
C ILE A 57 4.65 3.53 6.07
N GLN A 58 4.12 4.72 5.96
CA GLN A 58 4.63 5.90 6.66
C GLN A 58 4.47 5.76 8.17
N LEU A 59 3.35 5.24 8.64
CA LEU A 59 3.10 5.02 10.05
C LEU A 59 4.11 4.03 10.65
N VAL A 60 4.32 2.91 9.98
CA VAL A 60 5.28 1.91 10.43
C VAL A 60 6.69 2.49 10.43
N ALA A 61 7.06 3.25 9.40
CA ALA A 61 8.37 3.91 9.32
C ALA A 61 8.56 4.87 10.49
N SER A 62 7.53 5.63 10.86
CA SER A 62 7.56 6.56 12.00
C SER A 62 7.76 5.82 13.32
N ILE A 63 7.10 4.67 13.49
CA ILE A 63 7.24 3.86 14.70
C ILE A 63 8.69 3.35 14.82
N ILE A 64 9.24 2.81 13.75
CA ILE A 64 10.61 2.31 13.71
C ILE A 64 11.60 3.44 14.06
N GLU A 65 11.39 4.60 13.47
CA GLU A 65 12.28 5.77 13.68
C GLU A 65 12.26 6.25 15.13
N ARG A 66 11.07 6.27 15.76
CA ARG A 66 10.95 6.70 17.17
C ARG A 66 11.67 5.76 18.15
N GLU A 67 11.77 4.48 17.78
CA GLU A 67 12.30 3.45 18.66
C GLU A 67 13.79 3.17 18.46
N LYS A 68 14.43 3.86 17.55
CA LYS A 68 15.87 3.73 17.32
C LYS A 68 16.71 4.30 18.46
#